data_678aa386d6a83c3ffd9a6ebc17dbf2b2
#
_entry.id   678aa386d6a83c3ffd9a6ebc17dbf2b2
#
_cell.length_a   1.000
_cell.length_b   1.000
_cell.length_c   1.000
_cell.angle_alpha   90.00
_cell.angle_beta   90.00
_cell.angle_gamma   90.00
#
_symmetry.space_group_name_H-M   'P 1'
#
loop_
_entity.id
_entity.type
_entity.pdbx_description
1 polymer ?
#
loop_
_entity_poly.entity_id
_entity_poly.type
_entity_poly.pdbx_seq_one_letter_code
_entity_poly.pdbx_strand_id
1 'polypeptide(L)'
;MAPTHGRAPRGQRLIGKAPRGRWQTMTFVAALRRDRVSAPAVFDGPINGALFLNHIEQCLAPTLAPGDIVVLDNLGSHKSRAVRNAVRARGARLWFLPAYSPDFNPIEQLFAKLKALLRKAAERSVEGLWRRIGALLDDLSSTECANFLRNAGYA
;
A
#
# COMPACT_ATOMS: atom_id res chain seq x y z
N MET A 1 -10.25 -12.17 -0.09
CA MET A 1 -11.03 -11.28 0.82
C MET A 1 -12.52 -11.51 0.58
N ALA A 2 -13.36 -11.53 1.62
CA ALA A 2 -14.81 -11.68 1.47
C ALA A 2 -15.49 -10.29 1.57
N PRO A 3 -16.63 -10.07 0.86
CA PRO A 3 -17.43 -8.87 1.03
C PRO A 3 -17.93 -8.77 2.48
N THR A 4 -17.88 -7.58 3.07
CA THR A 4 -18.35 -7.33 4.44
C THR A 4 -19.81 -6.88 4.50
N HIS A 5 -20.39 -6.52 3.35
CA HIS A 5 -21.76 -6.04 3.22
C HIS A 5 -22.41 -6.63 1.98
N GLY A 6 -23.73 -6.78 2.01
CA GLY A 6 -24.56 -7.19 0.89
C GLY A 6 -25.96 -6.61 1.05
N ARG A 7 -26.83 -6.82 0.05
CA ARG A 7 -28.23 -6.37 0.06
C ARG A 7 -29.14 -7.58 -0.03
N ALA A 8 -30.19 -7.59 0.78
CA ALA A 8 -31.30 -8.53 0.71
C ALA A 8 -32.63 -7.77 0.77
N PRO A 9 -33.74 -8.35 0.30
CA PRO A 9 -35.06 -7.79 0.51
C PRO A 9 -35.34 -7.54 2.00
N ARG A 10 -36.16 -6.51 2.28
CA ARG A 10 -36.50 -6.18 3.67
C ARG A 10 -37.16 -7.39 4.37
N GLY A 11 -36.67 -7.71 5.54
CA GLY A 11 -37.13 -8.86 6.35
C GLY A 11 -36.43 -10.20 6.02
N GLN A 12 -35.54 -10.24 5.03
CA GLN A 12 -34.77 -11.46 4.73
C GLN A 12 -33.33 -11.36 5.26
N ARG A 13 -32.86 -12.45 5.86
CA ARG A 13 -31.46 -12.55 6.32
C ARG A 13 -30.54 -12.75 5.13
N LEU A 14 -29.55 -11.88 4.97
CA LEU A 14 -28.49 -12.08 3.99
C LEU A 14 -27.58 -13.22 4.43
N ILE A 15 -27.52 -14.29 3.63
CA ILE A 15 -26.61 -15.41 3.87
C ILE A 15 -25.41 -15.24 2.92
N GLY A 16 -24.26 -14.91 3.46
CA GLY A 16 -22.99 -14.86 2.73
C GLY A 16 -22.14 -16.09 3.01
N LYS A 17 -21.62 -16.74 1.98
CA LYS A 17 -20.63 -17.82 2.14
C LYS A 17 -19.24 -17.20 2.26
N ALA A 18 -18.67 -17.18 3.47
CA ALA A 18 -17.26 -16.85 3.65
C ALA A 18 -16.39 -18.09 3.37
N PRO A 19 -15.26 -17.95 2.66
CA PRO A 19 -14.33 -19.06 2.49
C PRO A 19 -13.86 -19.55 3.87
N ARG A 20 -14.00 -20.85 4.15
CA ARG A 20 -13.37 -21.48 5.30
C ARG A 20 -11.96 -21.91 4.88
N GLY A 21 -10.94 -21.46 5.61
CA GLY A 21 -9.56 -21.83 5.35
C GLY A 21 -8.61 -21.13 6.31
N ARG A 22 -7.34 -21.52 6.29
CA ARG A 22 -6.28 -20.81 7.01
C ARG A 22 -6.16 -19.40 6.42
N TRP A 23 -6.35 -18.39 7.24
CA TRP A 23 -6.11 -17.00 6.85
C TRP A 23 -4.60 -16.81 6.66
N GLN A 24 -4.19 -16.58 5.42
CA GLN A 24 -2.82 -16.15 5.13
C GLN A 24 -2.77 -14.63 5.19
N THR A 25 -1.85 -14.13 5.98
CA THR A 25 -1.54 -12.70 6.00
C THR A 25 -0.64 -12.39 4.82
N MET A 26 -1.02 -11.42 4.01
CA MET A 26 -0.16 -10.86 2.97
C MET A 26 0.02 -9.38 3.24
N THR A 27 1.25 -8.91 3.07
CA THR A 27 1.60 -7.50 3.21
C THR A 27 1.88 -6.92 1.84
N PHE A 28 1.15 -5.88 1.46
CA PHE A 28 1.41 -5.09 0.27
C PHE A 28 2.14 -3.81 0.65
N VAL A 29 3.24 -3.53 -0.01
CA VAL A 29 4.05 -2.31 0.15
C VAL A 29 4.21 -1.63 -1.20
N ALA A 30 4.13 -0.32 -1.23
CA ALA A 30 4.35 0.48 -2.43
C ALA A 30 4.73 1.91 -2.04
N ALA A 31 5.19 2.70 -3.00
CA ALA A 31 5.37 4.13 -2.84
C ALA A 31 4.42 4.88 -3.77
N LEU A 32 3.77 5.92 -3.26
CA LEU A 32 2.90 6.80 -4.04
C LEU A 32 3.69 8.03 -4.47
N ARG A 33 3.73 8.27 -5.76
CA ARG A 33 4.26 9.50 -6.37
C ARG A 33 3.08 10.33 -6.92
N ARG A 34 3.38 11.55 -7.36
CA ARG A 34 2.35 12.44 -7.92
C ARG A 34 1.70 11.88 -9.18
N ASP A 35 2.44 11.14 -9.96
CA ASP A 35 2.04 10.65 -11.28
C ASP A 35 1.78 9.15 -11.34
N ARG A 36 2.23 8.39 -10.34
CA ARG A 36 2.15 6.91 -10.36
C ARG A 36 2.37 6.29 -9.00
N VAL A 37 2.07 5.00 -8.93
CA VAL A 37 2.56 4.11 -7.85
C VAL A 37 3.88 3.49 -8.31
N SER A 38 4.88 3.47 -7.44
CA SER A 38 6.20 2.89 -7.70
C SER A 38 6.57 1.87 -6.62
N ALA A 39 7.55 1.01 -6.95
CA ALA A 39 8.07 -0.01 -6.06
C ALA A 39 6.98 -0.90 -5.41
N PRO A 40 5.94 -1.38 -6.14
CA PRO A 40 4.96 -2.28 -5.54
C PRO A 40 5.60 -3.64 -5.24
N ALA A 41 5.32 -4.19 -4.06
CA ALA A 41 5.74 -5.52 -3.65
C ALA A 41 4.68 -6.17 -2.75
N VAL A 42 4.57 -7.49 -2.88
CA VAL A 42 3.70 -8.31 -2.01
C VAL A 42 4.58 -9.31 -1.28
N PHE A 43 4.42 -9.38 0.03
CA PHE A 43 5.11 -10.32 0.89
C PHE A 43 4.12 -11.35 1.44
N ASP A 44 4.52 -12.61 1.44
CA ASP A 44 3.78 -13.65 2.15
C ASP A 44 4.10 -13.56 3.64
N GLY A 45 3.12 -13.12 4.42
CA GLY A 45 3.25 -12.87 5.85
C GLY A 45 3.45 -11.40 6.24
N PRO A 46 3.70 -11.16 7.54
CA PRO A 46 3.97 -9.84 8.08
C PRO A 46 5.37 -9.36 7.68
N ILE A 47 5.49 -8.08 7.35
CA ILE A 47 6.78 -7.46 7.06
C ILE A 47 7.51 -7.13 8.37
N ASN A 48 8.81 -7.43 8.40
CA ASN A 48 9.72 -7.03 9.47
C ASN A 48 10.75 -6.00 8.98
N GLY A 49 11.59 -5.49 9.88
CA GLY A 49 12.57 -4.47 9.54
C GLY A 49 13.58 -4.89 8.47
N ALA A 50 13.98 -6.18 8.43
CA ALA A 50 14.90 -6.70 7.42
C ALA A 50 14.24 -6.77 6.03
N LEU A 51 13.01 -7.28 5.94
CA LEU A 51 12.24 -7.31 4.70
C LEU A 51 11.92 -5.90 4.21
N PHE A 52 11.60 -4.98 5.13
CA PHE A 52 11.38 -3.59 4.78
C PHE A 52 12.64 -2.93 4.21
N LEU A 53 13.82 -3.14 4.84
CA LEU A 53 15.09 -2.64 4.33
C LEU A 53 15.38 -3.20 2.93
N ASN A 54 15.22 -4.51 2.75
CA ASN A 54 15.42 -5.14 1.45
C ASN A 54 14.48 -4.53 0.38
N HIS A 55 13.21 -4.27 0.71
CA HIS A 55 12.29 -3.57 -0.19
C HIS A 55 12.78 -2.16 -0.53
N ILE A 56 13.26 -1.41 0.47
CA ILE A 56 13.83 -0.08 0.22
C ILE A 56 15.01 -0.16 -0.74
N GLU A 57 15.96 -1.07 -0.52
CA GLU A 57 17.19 -1.18 -1.31
C GLU A 57 16.94 -1.70 -2.72
N GLN A 58 16.10 -2.73 -2.87
CA GLN A 58 15.89 -3.42 -4.14
C GLN A 58 14.77 -2.82 -5.00
N CYS A 59 13.74 -2.27 -4.38
CA CYS A 59 12.56 -1.81 -5.09
C CYS A 59 12.42 -0.29 -5.10
N LEU A 60 12.52 0.37 -3.94
CA LEU A 60 12.28 1.81 -3.86
C LEU A 60 13.51 2.63 -4.29
N ALA A 61 14.68 2.35 -3.72
CA ALA A 61 15.88 3.16 -3.99
C ALA A 61 16.23 3.29 -5.48
N PRO A 62 16.07 2.24 -6.33
CA PRO A 62 16.29 2.38 -7.77
C PRO A 62 15.34 3.37 -8.48
N THR A 63 14.18 3.66 -7.88
CA THR A 63 13.19 4.59 -8.45
C THR A 63 13.39 6.04 -7.99
N LEU A 64 14.29 6.27 -7.01
CA LEU A 64 14.54 7.59 -6.45
C LEU A 64 15.52 8.40 -7.31
N ALA A 65 15.23 9.69 -7.41
CA ALA A 65 16.10 10.70 -8.02
C ALA A 65 16.67 11.65 -6.95
N PRO A 66 17.84 12.28 -7.20
CA PRO A 66 18.35 13.33 -6.34
C PRO A 66 17.32 14.43 -6.13
N GLY A 67 17.11 14.84 -4.87
CA GLY A 67 16.12 15.85 -4.49
C GLY A 67 14.76 15.29 -4.10
N ASP A 68 14.47 14.00 -4.37
CA ASP A 68 13.24 13.37 -3.89
C ASP A 68 13.14 13.43 -2.35
N ILE A 69 11.91 13.54 -1.85
CA ILE A 69 11.59 13.43 -0.43
C ILE A 69 10.73 12.18 -0.23
N VAL A 70 11.28 11.20 0.47
CA VAL A 70 10.54 9.99 0.88
C VAL A 70 9.89 10.27 2.22
N VAL A 71 8.57 10.19 2.26
CA VAL A 71 7.79 10.36 3.49
C VAL A 71 7.34 8.99 3.96
N LEU A 72 7.66 8.64 5.19
CA LEU A 72 7.27 7.38 5.84
C LEU A 72 6.46 7.66 7.10
N ASP A 73 5.61 6.72 7.46
CA ASP A 73 4.98 6.73 8.77
C ASP A 73 6.02 6.54 9.90
N ASN A 74 5.58 6.73 11.13
CA ASN A 74 6.46 6.75 12.31
C ASN A 74 6.65 5.36 12.93
N LEU A 75 6.57 4.25 12.15
CA LEU A 75 6.79 2.89 12.65
C LEU A 75 8.26 2.66 12.99
N GLY A 76 8.50 1.90 14.05
CA GLY A 76 9.86 1.58 14.51
C GLY A 76 10.70 0.86 13.46
N SER A 77 10.11 -0.05 12.69
CA SER A 77 10.77 -0.78 11.59
C SER A 77 11.27 0.12 10.46
N HIS A 78 10.66 1.30 10.26
CA HIS A 78 11.02 2.25 9.21
C HIS A 78 12.20 3.18 9.59
N LYS A 79 12.54 3.24 10.89
CA LYS A 79 13.52 4.21 11.42
C LYS A 79 14.96 3.74 11.44
N SER A 80 15.26 2.56 10.89
CA SER A 80 16.62 2.02 10.94
C SER A 80 17.61 2.95 10.24
N ARG A 81 18.87 2.96 10.74
CA ARG A 81 19.97 3.72 10.13
C ARG A 81 20.23 3.26 8.70
N ALA A 82 20.06 1.97 8.43
CA ALA A 82 20.24 1.39 7.11
C ALA A 82 19.24 1.94 6.09
N VAL A 83 17.95 2.04 6.45
CA VAL A 83 16.91 2.66 5.59
C VAL A 83 17.27 4.12 5.26
N ARG A 84 17.71 4.90 6.27
CA ARG A 84 18.15 6.29 6.04
C ARG A 84 19.31 6.37 5.07
N ASN A 85 20.29 5.49 5.22
CA ASN A 85 21.49 5.45 4.36
C ASN A 85 21.14 5.06 2.93
N ALA A 86 20.26 4.06 2.73
CA ALA A 86 19.82 3.61 1.42
C ALA A 86 19.12 4.75 0.63
N VAL A 87 18.23 5.50 1.30
CA VAL A 87 17.56 6.65 0.68
C VAL A 87 18.55 7.78 0.38
N ARG A 88 19.43 8.12 1.33
CA ARG A 88 20.44 9.19 1.17
C ARG A 88 21.45 8.89 0.07
N ALA A 89 21.83 7.63 -0.12
CA ALA A 89 22.76 7.20 -1.17
C ALA A 89 22.22 7.53 -2.59
N ARG A 90 20.92 7.76 -2.73
CA ARG A 90 20.28 8.22 -3.98
C ARG A 90 20.11 9.74 -4.09
N GLY A 91 20.71 10.50 -3.15
CA GLY A 91 20.52 11.95 -3.10
C GLY A 91 19.13 12.39 -2.64
N ALA A 92 18.32 11.46 -2.12
CA ALA A 92 16.99 11.72 -1.61
C ALA A 92 17.01 11.99 -0.09
N ARG A 93 15.95 12.64 0.41
CA ARG A 93 15.74 12.93 1.82
C ARG A 93 14.66 12.03 2.39
N LEU A 94 14.79 11.68 3.66
CA LEU A 94 13.81 10.87 4.38
C LEU A 94 13.17 11.70 5.49
N TRP A 95 11.85 11.80 5.45
CA TRP A 95 11.03 12.44 6.47
C TRP A 95 10.08 11.42 7.10
N PHE A 96 9.73 11.65 8.36
CA PHE A 96 8.77 10.83 9.09
C PHE A 96 7.56 11.67 9.45
N LEU A 97 6.38 11.08 9.23
CA LEU A 97 5.13 11.68 9.70
C LEU A 97 5.10 11.73 11.23
N PRO A 98 4.33 12.65 11.82
CA PRO A 98 4.04 12.61 13.24
C PRO A 98 3.42 11.26 13.64
N ALA A 99 3.61 10.85 14.89
CA ALA A 99 2.96 9.65 15.39
C ALA A 99 1.43 9.80 15.34
N TYR A 100 0.74 8.70 15.02
CA TYR A 100 -0.74 8.66 14.95
C TYR A 100 -1.38 9.66 13.97
N SER A 101 -0.73 9.93 12.84
CA SER A 101 -1.21 10.88 11.83
C SER A 101 -1.44 10.22 10.45
N PRO A 102 -2.34 9.24 10.35
CA PRO A 102 -2.61 8.57 9.06
C PRO A 102 -3.21 9.51 8.01
N ASP A 103 -3.88 10.59 8.43
CA ASP A 103 -4.50 11.57 7.53
C ASP A 103 -3.46 12.32 6.68
N PHE A 104 -2.23 12.44 7.19
CA PHE A 104 -1.12 13.00 6.43
C PHE A 104 -0.40 11.97 5.55
N ASN A 105 -0.86 10.71 5.55
CA ASN A 105 -0.26 9.68 4.71
C ASN A 105 -1.15 9.39 3.49
N PRO A 106 -0.86 9.98 2.31
CA PRO A 106 -1.73 9.85 1.15
C PRO A 106 -1.85 8.41 0.63
N ILE A 107 -0.87 7.55 0.89
CA ILE A 107 -0.90 6.15 0.47
C ILE A 107 -2.00 5.34 1.19
N GLU A 108 -2.46 5.79 2.36
CA GLU A 108 -3.58 5.14 3.06
C GLU A 108 -4.89 5.25 2.27
N GLN A 109 -5.11 6.35 1.53
CA GLN A 109 -6.26 6.50 0.65
C GLN A 109 -6.19 5.50 -0.52
N LEU A 110 -5.00 5.33 -1.11
CA LEU A 110 -4.75 4.31 -2.12
C LEU A 110 -5.03 2.91 -1.57
N PHE A 111 -4.51 2.58 -0.39
CA PHE A 111 -4.74 1.28 0.24
C PHE A 111 -6.21 1.03 0.57
N ALA A 112 -6.94 2.05 1.02
CA ALA A 112 -8.38 1.95 1.25
C ALA A 112 -9.14 1.62 -0.03
N LYS A 113 -8.83 2.31 -1.15
CA LYS A 113 -9.39 2.03 -2.47
C LYS A 113 -9.05 0.60 -2.93
N LEU A 114 -7.77 0.21 -2.87
CA LEU A 114 -7.35 -1.15 -3.25
C LEU A 114 -8.07 -2.22 -2.43
N LYS A 115 -8.14 -2.06 -1.12
CA LYS A 115 -8.87 -2.99 -0.23
C LYS A 115 -10.35 -3.11 -0.61
N ALA A 116 -11.02 -2.00 -0.94
CA ALA A 116 -12.42 -2.01 -1.35
C ALA A 116 -12.61 -2.78 -2.69
N LEU A 117 -11.75 -2.53 -3.67
CA LEU A 117 -11.81 -3.18 -4.98
C LEU A 117 -11.47 -4.68 -4.89
N LEU A 118 -10.47 -5.06 -4.09
CA LEU A 118 -10.10 -6.45 -3.87
C LEU A 118 -11.21 -7.24 -3.15
N ARG A 119 -11.91 -6.62 -2.17
CA ARG A 119 -13.08 -7.23 -1.53
C ARG A 119 -14.21 -7.46 -2.53
N LYS A 120 -14.44 -6.49 -3.43
CA LYS A 120 -15.46 -6.59 -4.48
C LYS A 120 -15.13 -7.68 -5.50
N ALA A 121 -13.86 -7.83 -5.87
CA ALA A 121 -13.38 -8.86 -6.79
C ALA A 121 -13.49 -10.28 -6.20
N ALA A 122 -13.48 -10.42 -4.86
CA ALA A 122 -13.64 -11.69 -4.13
C ALA A 122 -12.70 -12.81 -4.61
N GLU A 123 -11.47 -12.47 -5.00
CA GLU A 123 -10.46 -13.45 -5.45
C GLU A 123 -10.20 -14.50 -4.36
N ARG A 124 -10.12 -15.76 -4.77
CA ARG A 124 -10.01 -16.91 -3.88
C ARG A 124 -8.62 -17.54 -3.86
N SER A 125 -7.77 -17.21 -4.83
CA SER A 125 -6.38 -17.69 -4.89
C SER A 125 -5.39 -16.56 -4.64
N VAL A 126 -4.19 -16.91 -4.18
CA VAL A 126 -3.09 -15.97 -3.96
C VAL A 126 -2.65 -15.36 -5.29
N GLU A 127 -2.48 -16.19 -6.32
CA GLU A 127 -2.09 -15.75 -7.67
C GLU A 127 -3.15 -14.84 -8.29
N GLY A 128 -4.43 -15.15 -8.11
CA GLY A 128 -5.54 -14.31 -8.55
C GLY A 128 -5.50 -12.95 -7.87
N LEU A 129 -5.22 -12.92 -6.57
CA LEU A 129 -5.10 -11.68 -5.80
C LEU A 129 -3.91 -10.84 -6.29
N TRP A 130 -2.74 -11.43 -6.51
CA TRP A 130 -1.56 -10.72 -7.02
C TRP A 130 -1.81 -10.13 -8.40
N ARG A 131 -2.37 -10.92 -9.32
CA ARG A 131 -2.75 -10.45 -10.65
C ARG A 131 -3.75 -9.29 -10.58
N ARG A 132 -4.72 -9.38 -9.68
CA ARG A 132 -5.71 -8.32 -9.48
C ARG A 132 -5.08 -7.04 -8.92
N ILE A 133 -4.15 -7.15 -7.96
CA ILE A 133 -3.40 -5.98 -7.45
C ILE A 133 -2.65 -5.32 -8.61
N GLY A 134 -1.91 -6.08 -9.43
CA GLY A 134 -1.20 -5.54 -10.59
C GLY A 134 -2.13 -4.77 -11.52
N ALA A 135 -3.22 -5.40 -11.98
CA ALA A 135 -4.20 -4.75 -12.85
C ALA A 135 -4.81 -3.47 -12.24
N LEU A 136 -5.12 -3.47 -10.93
CA LEU A 136 -5.65 -2.29 -10.26
C LEU A 136 -4.62 -1.15 -10.13
N LEU A 137 -3.33 -1.47 -10.06
CA LEU A 137 -2.27 -0.46 -10.06
C LEU A 137 -2.08 0.13 -11.46
N ASP A 138 -2.18 -0.69 -12.52
CA ASP A 138 -2.09 -0.24 -13.92
C ASP A 138 -3.27 0.66 -14.31
N ASP A 139 -4.45 0.45 -13.70
CA ASP A 139 -5.66 1.27 -13.91
C ASP A 139 -5.61 2.63 -13.20
N LEU A 140 -4.65 2.86 -12.29
CA LEU A 140 -4.52 4.11 -11.56
C LEU A 140 -3.98 5.23 -12.46
N SER A 141 -4.78 6.27 -12.64
CA SER A 141 -4.35 7.45 -13.41
C SER A 141 -3.41 8.36 -12.60
N SER A 142 -2.57 9.12 -13.30
CA SER A 142 -1.74 10.16 -12.69
C SER A 142 -2.56 11.22 -11.95
N THR A 143 -3.75 11.54 -12.47
CA THR A 143 -4.68 12.47 -11.82
C THR A 143 -5.16 11.94 -10.46
N GLU A 144 -5.45 10.65 -10.36
CA GLU A 144 -5.83 10.03 -9.09
C GLU A 144 -4.68 10.06 -8.08
N CYS A 145 -3.46 9.71 -8.51
CA CYS A 145 -2.29 9.78 -7.65
C CYS A 145 -2.07 11.20 -7.12
N ALA A 146 -2.18 12.21 -7.98
CA ALA A 146 -2.10 13.61 -7.58
C ALA A 146 -3.21 14.01 -6.59
N ASN A 147 -4.44 13.50 -6.77
CA ASN A 147 -5.55 13.79 -5.88
C ASN A 147 -5.34 13.20 -4.48
N PHE A 148 -4.78 11.98 -4.35
CA PHE A 148 -4.43 11.42 -3.04
C PHE A 148 -3.43 12.32 -2.28
N LEU A 149 -2.42 12.81 -2.98
CA LEU A 149 -1.45 13.74 -2.40
C LEU A 149 -2.11 15.06 -1.98
N ARG A 150 -2.91 15.64 -2.85
CA ARG A 150 -3.62 16.91 -2.56
C ARG A 150 -4.56 16.77 -1.36
N ASN A 151 -5.31 15.68 -1.28
CA ASN A 151 -6.23 15.42 -0.17
C ASN A 151 -5.51 15.25 1.18
N ALA A 152 -4.24 14.83 1.17
CA ALA A 152 -3.40 14.75 2.37
C ALA A 152 -2.59 16.03 2.64
N GLY A 153 -2.83 17.11 1.88
CA GLY A 153 -2.17 18.41 2.07
C GLY A 153 -0.84 18.60 1.36
N TYR A 154 -0.46 17.68 0.47
CA TYR A 154 0.72 17.85 -0.40
C TYR A 154 0.27 18.49 -1.72
N ALA A 155 0.47 19.78 -1.86
CA ALA A 155 0.11 20.54 -3.07
C ALA A 155 1.12 20.33 -4.20
#